data_7071852fa3f7ab8aee3d577c0ebaea32
#
_entry.id   7071852fa3f7ab8aee3d577c0ebaea32
#
_cell.length_a   1.000
_cell.length_b   1.000
_cell.length_c   1.000
_cell.angle_alpha   90.00
_cell.angle_beta   90.00
_cell.angle_gamma   90.00
#
_symmetry.space_group_name_H-M   'P 1'
#
loop_
_entity.id
_entity.type
_entity.pdbx_description
1 polymer ?
#
loop_
_entity_poly.entity_id
_entity_poly.type
_entity_poly.pdbx_seq_one_letter_code
_entity_poly.pdbx_strand_id
1 'polypeptide(L)'
;TGQTFSYTVTNSNNAFFSQQPAIAANGTLTYTPAANASGTVTVTVVVQDSGGTANDGDDDSSSNTFQVIVNAVNDAPVLTSAGSSILSGSGTTFTADDPFTTILEDNTTSSGNAVSTFLNAASSTDADGTTTTGVAINFTDDTNGDWQFSTDGTNFSDFAGSTTSALLLD
;
A
#
# COMPACT_ATOMS: atom_id res chain seq x y z
N THR A 1 -7.47 51.79 -15.46
CA THR A 1 -6.35 51.07 -16.07
C THR A 1 -6.26 49.73 -15.35
N GLY A 2 -6.58 48.65 -16.04
CA GLY A 2 -6.70 47.33 -15.42
C GLY A 2 -5.35 46.82 -14.91
N GLN A 3 -5.24 46.63 -13.61
CA GLN A 3 -4.16 45.86 -13.01
C GLN A 3 -4.38 44.35 -13.32
N THR A 4 -3.27 43.64 -13.42
CA THR A 4 -3.29 42.15 -13.55
C THR A 4 -2.90 41.56 -12.22
N PHE A 5 -3.41 40.34 -11.93
CA PHE A 5 -3.10 39.60 -10.74
C PHE A 5 -2.27 38.37 -11.05
N SER A 6 -1.35 38.08 -10.15
CA SER A 6 -0.60 36.83 -10.11
C SER A 6 -0.72 36.20 -8.72
N TYR A 7 -0.46 34.89 -8.64
CA TYR A 7 -0.61 34.14 -7.39
C TYR A 7 0.69 33.43 -7.07
N THR A 8 1.23 33.69 -5.88
CA THR A 8 2.29 32.89 -5.30
C THR A 8 1.66 31.83 -4.41
N VAL A 9 1.86 30.57 -4.77
CA VAL A 9 1.29 29.44 -4.07
C VAL A 9 2.39 28.56 -3.51
N THR A 10 2.35 28.31 -2.20
CA THR A 10 3.27 27.43 -1.50
C THR A 10 2.49 26.40 -0.68
N ASN A 11 3.13 25.33 -0.25
CA ASN A 11 2.48 24.33 0.59
C ASN A 11 3.44 23.77 1.64
N SER A 12 2.89 23.12 2.67
CA SER A 12 3.64 22.57 3.80
C SER A 12 4.35 21.26 3.49
N ASN A 13 4.03 20.59 2.37
CA ASN A 13 4.63 19.31 1.99
C ASN A 13 4.63 19.11 0.46
N ASN A 14 5.74 19.46 -0.16
CA ASN A 14 5.89 19.32 -1.62
C ASN A 14 5.81 17.88 -2.11
N ALA A 15 6.23 16.88 -1.32
CA ALA A 15 6.19 15.49 -1.69
C ALA A 15 4.76 14.93 -1.78
N PHE A 16 3.79 15.65 -1.21
CA PHE A 16 2.39 15.26 -1.26
C PHE A 16 1.75 15.39 -2.65
N PHE A 17 2.38 16.12 -3.55
CA PHE A 17 1.85 16.42 -4.88
C PHE A 17 2.79 15.94 -5.98
N SER A 18 2.25 15.26 -6.97
CA SER A 18 2.93 15.01 -8.26
C SER A 18 2.89 16.25 -9.16
N GLN A 19 1.82 17.07 -9.05
CA GLN A 19 1.74 18.40 -9.62
C GLN A 19 1.42 19.39 -8.49
N GLN A 20 2.35 20.34 -8.27
CA GLN A 20 2.20 21.32 -7.19
C GLN A 20 0.95 22.18 -7.37
N PRO A 21 0.33 22.62 -6.27
CA PRO A 21 -0.77 23.57 -6.32
C PRO A 21 -0.36 24.85 -7.05
N ALA A 22 -1.16 25.25 -8.02
CA ALA A 22 -0.99 26.50 -8.77
C ALA A 22 -2.35 27.15 -9.04
N ILE A 23 -2.37 28.47 -9.03
CA ILE A 23 -3.56 29.25 -9.36
C ILE A 23 -3.29 30.05 -10.63
N ALA A 24 -4.11 29.82 -11.65
CA ALA A 24 -4.03 30.56 -12.90
C ALA A 24 -4.57 32.00 -12.74
N ALA A 25 -4.24 32.91 -13.66
CA ALA A 25 -4.69 34.30 -13.62
C ALA A 25 -6.23 34.48 -13.59
N ASN A 26 -6.97 33.49 -14.03
CA ASN A 26 -8.43 33.47 -13.94
C ASN A 26 -8.97 32.95 -12.60
N GLY A 27 -8.09 32.64 -11.62
CA GLY A 27 -8.44 32.11 -10.32
C GLY A 27 -8.63 30.60 -10.24
N THR A 28 -8.37 29.87 -11.32
CA THR A 28 -8.52 28.40 -11.31
C THR A 28 -7.35 27.77 -10.55
N LEU A 29 -7.65 27.03 -9.48
CA LEU A 29 -6.70 26.18 -8.75
C LEU A 29 -6.55 24.83 -9.43
N THR A 30 -5.31 24.39 -9.62
CA THR A 30 -4.99 23.04 -10.11
C THR A 30 -3.92 22.40 -9.22
N TYR A 31 -4.03 21.11 -8.96
CA TYR A 31 -3.03 20.29 -8.30
C TYR A 31 -3.31 18.81 -8.61
N THR A 32 -2.31 17.96 -8.41
CA THR A 32 -2.47 16.50 -8.46
C THR A 32 -1.74 15.89 -7.27
N PRO A 33 -2.41 15.14 -6.40
CA PRO A 33 -1.73 14.38 -5.35
C PRO A 33 -0.72 13.38 -5.95
N ALA A 34 0.33 13.06 -5.21
CA ALA A 34 1.22 11.97 -5.55
C ALA A 34 0.50 10.61 -5.38
N ALA A 35 0.99 9.58 -6.06
CA ALA A 35 0.48 8.22 -5.86
C ALA A 35 0.60 7.84 -4.38
N ASN A 36 -0.45 7.22 -3.85
CA ASN A 36 -0.57 6.77 -2.45
C ASN A 36 -0.41 7.89 -1.40
N ALA A 37 -0.50 9.15 -1.82
CA ALA A 37 -0.52 10.27 -0.87
C ALA A 37 -1.86 10.35 -0.17
N SER A 38 -1.84 10.40 1.16
CA SER A 38 -3.03 10.62 2.00
C SER A 38 -2.69 11.55 3.16
N GLY A 39 -3.70 12.19 3.74
CA GLY A 39 -3.54 13.12 4.84
C GLY A 39 -3.95 14.54 4.49
N THR A 40 -3.41 15.52 5.21
CA THR A 40 -3.77 16.92 5.10
C THR A 40 -2.54 17.79 4.86
N VAL A 41 -2.61 18.65 3.87
CA VAL A 41 -1.56 19.64 3.55
C VAL A 41 -2.16 21.04 3.57
N THR A 42 -1.45 21.97 4.20
CA THR A 42 -1.81 23.39 4.19
C THR A 42 -1.19 24.05 2.95
N VAL A 43 -2.03 24.73 2.18
CA VAL A 43 -1.63 25.54 1.03
C VAL A 43 -1.75 27.01 1.41
N THR A 44 -0.71 27.79 1.14
CA THR A 44 -0.64 29.23 1.40
C THR A 44 -0.64 29.97 0.07
N VAL A 45 -1.45 31.01 -0.01
CA VAL A 45 -1.59 31.86 -1.21
C VAL A 45 -1.33 33.30 -0.85
N VAL A 46 -0.53 33.97 -1.67
CA VAL A 46 -0.37 35.41 -1.72
C VAL A 46 -0.80 35.89 -3.09
N VAL A 47 -1.59 36.91 -3.17
CA VAL A 47 -1.98 37.58 -4.42
C VAL A 47 -1.10 38.78 -4.62
N GLN A 48 -0.53 38.92 -5.81
CA GLN A 48 0.26 40.10 -6.19
C GLN A 48 -0.45 40.79 -7.36
N ASP A 49 -0.54 42.11 -7.26
CA ASP A 49 -1.01 42.93 -8.38
C ASP A 49 0.15 43.56 -9.15
N SER A 50 -0.12 44.14 -10.31
CA SER A 50 0.88 44.81 -11.16
C SER A 50 1.03 46.30 -10.87
N GLY A 51 0.51 46.78 -9.76
CA GLY A 51 0.59 48.22 -9.36
C GLY A 51 1.97 48.65 -8.99
N GLY A 52 2.78 47.76 -8.43
CA GLY A 52 4.14 48.00 -7.97
C GLY A 52 4.19 48.78 -6.64
N THR A 53 5.39 48.89 -6.08
CA THR A 53 5.65 49.41 -4.73
C THR A 53 6.08 50.88 -4.69
N ALA A 54 5.85 51.63 -5.78
CA ALA A 54 6.20 53.03 -5.82
C ALA A 54 5.37 53.87 -4.82
N ASN A 55 6.00 54.85 -4.18
CA ASN A 55 5.39 55.74 -3.18
C ASN A 55 4.81 55.00 -1.95
N ASP A 56 5.58 54.06 -1.41
CA ASP A 56 5.19 53.21 -0.28
C ASP A 56 3.96 52.36 -0.54
N GLY A 57 3.68 52.04 -1.82
CA GLY A 57 2.66 51.07 -2.20
C GLY A 57 3.05 49.66 -1.82
N ASP A 58 2.04 48.80 -1.61
CA ASP A 58 2.18 47.37 -1.38
C ASP A 58 1.42 46.65 -2.51
N ASP A 59 2.09 45.76 -3.20
CA ASP A 59 1.52 44.97 -4.30
C ASP A 59 1.21 43.54 -3.90
N ASP A 60 1.57 43.14 -2.66
CA ASP A 60 1.30 41.82 -2.12
C ASP A 60 0.14 41.85 -1.10
N SER A 61 -0.77 40.91 -1.22
CA SER A 61 -1.77 40.68 -0.18
C SER A 61 -1.15 40.03 1.05
N SER A 62 -1.82 40.15 2.21
CA SER A 62 -1.54 39.22 3.31
C SER A 62 -1.79 37.77 2.85
N SER A 63 -1.00 36.85 3.41
CA SER A 63 -1.13 35.40 3.07
C SER A 63 -2.47 34.84 3.56
N ASN A 64 -3.08 34.01 2.74
CA ASN A 64 -4.27 33.24 3.09
C ASN A 64 -3.98 31.74 2.97
N THR A 65 -4.63 30.91 3.77
CA THR A 65 -4.38 29.47 3.80
C THR A 65 -5.64 28.67 3.64
N PHE A 66 -5.53 27.50 2.99
CA PHE A 66 -6.56 26.48 2.98
C PHE A 66 -5.93 25.08 3.08
N GLN A 67 -6.73 24.08 3.37
CA GLN A 67 -6.27 22.70 3.47
C GLN A 67 -6.71 21.88 2.26
N VAL A 68 -5.79 21.08 1.76
CA VAL A 68 -6.07 19.97 0.85
C VAL A 68 -6.07 18.70 1.68
N ILE A 69 -7.18 17.98 1.67
CA ILE A 69 -7.38 16.73 2.39
C ILE A 69 -7.55 15.63 1.35
N VAL A 70 -6.69 14.61 1.42
CA VAL A 70 -6.79 13.39 0.61
C VAL A 70 -7.03 12.23 1.55
N ASN A 71 -8.17 11.59 1.41
CA ASN A 71 -8.51 10.42 2.23
C ASN A 71 -7.72 9.21 1.74
N ALA A 72 -7.19 8.43 2.67
CA ALA A 72 -6.60 7.14 2.35
C ALA A 72 -7.66 6.22 1.74
N VAL A 73 -7.26 5.47 0.74
CA VAL A 73 -8.02 4.36 0.16
C VAL A 73 -7.13 3.14 0.28
N ASN A 74 -7.67 2.05 0.81
CA ASN A 74 -6.90 0.83 0.98
C ASN A 74 -6.45 0.27 -0.36
N ASP A 75 -5.16 0.08 -0.52
CA ASP A 75 -4.55 -0.61 -1.63
C ASP A 75 -4.48 -2.12 -1.36
N ALA A 76 -4.39 -2.92 -2.40
CA ALA A 76 -4.17 -4.35 -2.25
C ALA A 76 -2.68 -4.64 -2.03
N PRO A 77 -2.33 -5.57 -1.13
CA PRO A 77 -0.95 -5.97 -0.95
C PRO A 77 -0.38 -6.54 -2.26
N VAL A 78 0.86 -6.20 -2.55
CA VAL A 78 1.60 -6.70 -3.72
C VAL A 78 2.59 -7.74 -3.24
N LEU A 79 2.44 -8.96 -3.75
CA LEU A 79 3.41 -10.02 -3.55
C LEU A 79 4.50 -9.90 -4.62
N THR A 80 5.68 -9.46 -4.22
CA THR A 80 6.85 -9.42 -5.11
C THR A 80 7.63 -10.71 -4.96
N SER A 81 7.65 -11.53 -6.00
CA SER A 81 8.48 -12.71 -6.05
C SER A 81 9.95 -12.32 -6.21
N ALA A 82 10.65 -12.10 -5.12
CA ALA A 82 12.10 -12.19 -5.12
C ALA A 82 12.48 -13.66 -4.91
N GLY A 83 12.37 -14.44 -5.98
CA GLY A 83 12.98 -15.77 -6.07
C GLY A 83 12.43 -16.81 -5.10
N SER A 84 11.11 -17.03 -5.08
CA SER A 84 10.57 -18.26 -4.52
C SER A 84 9.20 -18.57 -5.07
N SER A 85 9.02 -19.81 -5.40
CA SER A 85 7.80 -20.44 -5.84
C SER A 85 6.61 -20.06 -4.97
N ILE A 86 5.84 -19.09 -5.45
CA ILE A 86 4.43 -19.04 -5.10
C ILE A 86 3.86 -20.36 -5.60
N LEU A 87 3.19 -21.08 -4.74
CA LEU A 87 2.47 -22.29 -5.08
C LEU A 87 1.40 -21.94 -6.12
N SER A 88 1.79 -21.84 -7.39
CA SER A 88 0.89 -21.61 -8.50
C SER A 88 0.27 -22.94 -8.87
N GLY A 89 -1.00 -23.08 -8.56
CA GLY A 89 -1.78 -24.24 -8.91
C GLY A 89 -1.73 -24.52 -10.41
N SER A 90 -1.32 -25.68 -10.72
CA SER A 90 -1.46 -26.58 -11.86
C SER A 90 -0.16 -27.34 -12.09
N GLY A 91 0.00 -28.44 -11.37
CA GLY A 91 0.93 -29.50 -11.77
C GLY A 91 2.43 -29.16 -11.72
N THR A 92 2.84 -28.22 -10.94
CA THR A 92 4.26 -27.86 -10.79
C THR A 92 4.93 -28.72 -9.74
N THR A 93 5.94 -29.43 -10.15
CA THR A 93 6.96 -30.02 -9.30
C THR A 93 7.59 -28.95 -8.41
N PHE A 94 7.54 -29.14 -7.11
CA PHE A 94 8.34 -28.35 -6.17
C PHE A 94 9.80 -28.45 -6.56
N THR A 95 10.48 -27.30 -6.66
CA THR A 95 11.93 -27.25 -6.93
C THR A 95 12.72 -27.25 -5.63
N ALA A 96 14.03 -27.29 -5.70
CA ALA A 96 14.93 -27.35 -4.54
C ALA A 96 14.81 -26.22 -3.52
N ASP A 97 14.02 -25.19 -3.84
CA ASP A 97 13.72 -24.04 -2.97
C ASP A 97 12.34 -24.16 -2.28
N ASP A 98 11.78 -25.37 -2.27
CA ASP A 98 10.50 -25.67 -1.62
C ASP A 98 10.61 -25.39 -0.10
N PRO A 99 9.76 -24.50 0.44
CA PRO A 99 9.79 -24.17 1.86
C PRO A 99 9.29 -25.29 2.75
N PHE A 100 8.67 -26.35 2.18
CA PHE A 100 8.20 -27.50 2.95
C PHE A 100 9.31 -28.49 3.25
N THR A 101 9.38 -28.93 4.50
CA THR A 101 10.25 -30.05 4.87
C THR A 101 9.75 -31.35 4.25
N THR A 102 10.64 -32.08 3.63
CA THR A 102 10.32 -33.43 3.13
C THR A 102 9.91 -34.34 4.30
N ILE A 103 8.79 -34.99 4.19
CA ILE A 103 8.33 -36.02 5.12
C ILE A 103 8.42 -37.40 4.44
N LEU A 104 8.74 -38.43 5.21
CA LEU A 104 8.69 -39.82 4.74
C LEU A 104 7.25 -40.32 4.82
N GLU A 105 6.85 -41.25 3.94
CA GLU A 105 5.50 -41.78 3.85
C GLU A 105 4.96 -42.41 5.15
N ASP A 106 5.85 -42.94 5.99
CA ASP A 106 5.50 -43.55 7.28
C ASP A 106 5.62 -42.57 8.46
N ASN A 107 5.85 -41.30 8.20
CA ASN A 107 5.99 -40.29 9.27
C ASN A 107 4.62 -39.78 9.72
N THR A 108 4.21 -40.23 10.89
CA THR A 108 2.94 -39.85 11.52
C THR A 108 3.06 -38.62 12.43
N THR A 109 4.27 -38.03 12.56
CA THR A 109 4.55 -36.92 13.47
C THR A 109 5.35 -35.82 12.76
N SER A 110 4.72 -35.09 11.87
CA SER A 110 5.33 -33.89 11.29
C SER A 110 5.24 -32.73 12.27
N SER A 111 6.36 -31.99 12.44
CA SER A 111 6.35 -30.76 13.24
C SER A 111 5.71 -29.57 12.52
N GLY A 112 5.31 -29.77 11.24
CA GLY A 112 4.78 -28.71 10.40
C GLY A 112 5.84 -27.71 9.92
N ASN A 113 5.40 -26.77 9.13
CA ASN A 113 6.20 -25.64 8.66
C ASN A 113 5.50 -24.35 9.02
N ALA A 114 6.27 -23.38 9.56
CA ALA A 114 5.68 -22.09 9.91
C ALA A 114 5.27 -21.31 8.65
N VAL A 115 4.09 -20.71 8.66
CA VAL A 115 3.59 -19.85 7.57
C VAL A 115 4.58 -18.73 7.24
N SER A 116 5.29 -18.20 8.24
CA SER A 116 6.34 -17.21 8.05
C SER A 116 7.51 -17.65 7.17
N THR A 117 7.72 -18.96 6.97
CA THR A 117 8.75 -19.47 6.02
C THR A 117 8.31 -19.27 4.57
N PHE A 118 7.00 -19.22 4.28
CA PHE A 118 6.48 -18.94 2.95
C PHE A 118 6.33 -17.45 2.70
N LEU A 119 5.95 -16.73 3.75
CA LEU A 119 5.79 -15.30 3.74
C LEU A 119 7.10 -14.66 4.21
N ASN A 120 8.07 -14.58 3.33
CA ASN A 120 9.22 -13.72 3.61
C ASN A 120 8.70 -12.28 3.67
N ALA A 121 8.89 -11.60 4.80
CA ALA A 121 8.47 -10.21 5.01
C ALA A 121 9.02 -9.23 3.94
N ALA A 122 10.04 -9.64 3.19
CA ALA A 122 10.56 -8.91 2.04
C ALA A 122 9.78 -9.16 0.74
N SER A 123 8.85 -10.11 0.72
CA SER A 123 8.12 -10.51 -0.49
C SER A 123 6.75 -9.88 -0.62
N SER A 124 6.22 -9.28 0.44
CA SER A 124 4.95 -8.55 0.39
C SER A 124 5.16 -7.08 0.74
N THR A 125 4.62 -6.21 -0.08
CA THR A 125 4.58 -4.78 0.16
C THR A 125 3.15 -4.29 0.08
N ASP A 126 2.80 -3.37 0.97
CA ASP A 126 1.51 -2.71 0.99
C ASP A 126 1.75 -1.21 1.03
N ALA A 127 1.08 -0.47 0.14
CA ALA A 127 1.22 0.97 0.04
C ALA A 127 0.69 1.70 1.29
N ASP A 128 -0.25 1.07 2.02
CA ASP A 128 -0.83 1.61 3.25
C ASP A 128 0.05 1.34 4.49
N GLY A 129 1.12 0.58 4.34
CA GLY A 129 2.09 0.30 5.39
C GLY A 129 1.59 -0.65 6.50
N THR A 130 0.45 -1.26 6.33
CA THR A 130 -0.09 -2.26 7.26
C THR A 130 0.35 -3.65 6.84
N THR A 131 1.33 -4.21 7.54
CA THR A 131 1.89 -5.54 7.26
C THR A 131 1.29 -6.62 8.16
N THR A 132 -0.02 -6.76 8.19
CA THR A 132 -0.63 -8.02 8.62
C THR A 132 -0.59 -8.97 7.43
N THR A 133 0.37 -9.86 7.44
CA THR A 133 0.51 -10.89 6.40
C THR A 133 -0.11 -12.17 6.88
N GLY A 134 -1.11 -12.64 6.16
CA GLY A 134 -1.75 -13.93 6.38
C GLY A 134 -1.76 -14.76 5.12
N VAL A 135 -2.13 -16.03 5.24
CA VAL A 135 -2.32 -16.95 4.12
C VAL A 135 -3.78 -17.33 4.01
N ALA A 136 -4.33 -17.22 2.80
CA ALA A 136 -5.64 -17.77 2.48
C ALA A 136 -5.45 -19.09 1.74
N ILE A 137 -5.85 -20.21 2.35
CA ILE A 137 -5.83 -21.53 1.71
C ILE A 137 -7.25 -21.83 1.23
N ASN A 138 -7.41 -21.99 -0.08
CA ASN A 138 -8.72 -22.22 -0.71
C ASN A 138 -8.90 -23.63 -1.26
N PHE A 139 -7.84 -24.42 -1.31
CA PHE A 139 -7.89 -25.79 -1.79
C PHE A 139 -6.71 -26.60 -1.24
N THR A 140 -6.95 -27.86 -0.89
CA THR A 140 -5.95 -28.87 -0.57
C THR A 140 -6.20 -30.13 -1.39
N ASP A 141 -5.13 -30.85 -1.74
CA ASP A 141 -5.20 -32.20 -2.32
C ASP A 141 -4.93 -33.20 -1.21
N ASP A 142 -5.96 -33.92 -0.79
CA ASP A 142 -5.92 -34.90 0.31
C ASP A 142 -5.76 -36.33 -0.19
N THR A 143 -5.34 -36.54 -1.45
CA THR A 143 -5.22 -37.86 -2.07
C THR A 143 -4.19 -38.73 -1.34
N ASN A 144 -3.14 -38.13 -0.78
CA ASN A 144 -2.02 -38.86 -0.16
C ASN A 144 -1.84 -38.51 1.33
N GLY A 145 -2.81 -37.85 1.96
CA GLY A 145 -2.75 -37.49 3.38
C GLY A 145 -3.64 -36.33 3.71
N ASP A 146 -3.86 -36.11 4.99
CA ASP A 146 -4.69 -35.02 5.49
C ASP A 146 -3.85 -33.78 5.79
N TRP A 147 -4.32 -32.62 5.34
CA TRP A 147 -3.71 -31.34 5.66
C TRP A 147 -4.22 -30.83 7.00
N GLN A 148 -3.29 -30.40 7.83
CA GLN A 148 -3.60 -29.82 9.13
C GLN A 148 -2.95 -28.46 9.28
N PHE A 149 -3.56 -27.61 10.10
CA PHE A 149 -3.00 -26.32 10.50
C PHE A 149 -2.96 -26.18 12.02
N SER A 150 -2.07 -25.33 12.50
CA SER A 150 -1.97 -24.96 13.91
C SER A 150 -1.76 -23.46 14.02
N THR A 151 -2.43 -22.83 14.99
CA THR A 151 -2.23 -21.41 15.35
C THR A 151 -1.33 -21.24 16.56
N ASP A 152 -0.99 -22.31 17.25
CA ASP A 152 -0.14 -22.31 18.48
C ASP A 152 1.13 -23.15 18.34
N GLY A 153 1.32 -23.82 17.19
CA GLY A 153 2.45 -24.72 16.93
C GLY A 153 2.41 -26.04 17.69
N THR A 154 1.33 -26.35 18.42
CA THR A 154 1.22 -27.52 19.31
C THR A 154 -0.01 -28.34 19.01
N ASN A 155 -1.15 -27.69 18.83
CA ASN A 155 -2.42 -28.32 18.54
C ASN A 155 -2.74 -28.18 17.06
N PHE A 156 -2.92 -29.31 16.38
CA PHE A 156 -3.24 -29.35 14.95
C PHE A 156 -4.70 -29.70 14.72
N SER A 157 -5.32 -29.03 13.77
CA SER A 157 -6.70 -29.25 13.34
C SER A 157 -6.72 -29.57 11.86
N ASP A 158 -7.62 -30.45 11.45
CA ASP A 158 -7.78 -30.80 10.05
C ASP A 158 -8.24 -29.60 9.25
N PHE A 159 -7.68 -29.45 8.06
CA PHE A 159 -8.06 -28.42 7.12
C PHE A 159 -9.30 -28.87 6.35
N ALA A 160 -10.44 -28.29 6.68
CA ALA A 160 -11.69 -28.50 5.93
C ALA A 160 -11.87 -27.35 4.91
N GLY A 161 -10.95 -27.24 3.96
CA GLY A 161 -11.05 -26.26 2.89
C GLY A 161 -12.11 -26.63 1.87
N SER A 162 -12.91 -25.67 1.43
CA SER A 162 -13.78 -25.81 0.28
C SER A 162 -13.46 -24.71 -0.74
N THR A 163 -13.69 -24.98 -2.02
CA THR A 163 -13.50 -24.01 -3.10
C THR A 163 -14.33 -22.72 -2.94
N THR A 164 -15.26 -22.70 -1.99
CA THR A 164 -16.15 -21.57 -1.72
C THR A 164 -15.83 -20.83 -0.42
N SER A 165 -14.91 -21.34 0.40
CA SER A 165 -14.54 -20.71 1.68
C SER A 165 -13.06 -20.97 1.94
N ALA A 166 -12.26 -19.93 1.93
CA ALA A 166 -10.85 -20.01 2.28
C ALA A 166 -10.66 -20.00 3.81
N LEU A 167 -9.69 -20.78 4.31
CA LEU A 167 -9.18 -20.62 5.65
C LEU A 167 -8.15 -19.48 5.65
N LEU A 168 -8.35 -18.49 6.52
CA LEU A 168 -7.40 -17.41 6.74
C LEU A 168 -6.54 -17.74 7.96
N LEU A 169 -5.24 -17.69 7.77
CA LEU A 169 -4.23 -17.85 8.83
C LEU A 169 -3.41 -16.56 8.89
N ASP A 170 -3.48 -15.83 9.97
CA ASP A 170 -2.81 -14.56 10.30
C ASP A 170 -1.85 -14.69 11.51
#